data_a6a1019f98e2d79757f550bbc8b3ff5e
#
_entry.id   a6a1019f98e2d79757f550bbc8b3ff5e
#
_cell.length_a   1.000
_cell.length_b   1.000
_cell.length_c   1.000
_cell.angle_alpha   90.00
_cell.angle_beta   90.00
_cell.angle_gamma   90.00
#
_symmetry.space_group_name_H-M   'P 1'
#
loop_
_entity.id
_entity.type
_entity.pdbx_description
1 polymer ?
#
loop_
_entity_poly.entity_id
_entity_poly.type
_entity_poly.pdbx_seq_one_letter_code
_entity_poly.pdbx_strand_id
1 'polypeptide(L)'
;MFTRRENLKQYMQFYPVVSTLIALNIMIYVLTILPIIGDFVFYFGLGSNALISEGEWWRFVTPMFLHGGLLHLLFNMFSLYLFGPELEKLAGKVRFLTIYFMAGLFGTMVTFLLQDLAYNHV
;
A
#
# COMPACT_ATOMS: atom_id res chain seq x y z
N MET A 1 0.81 -4.94 -24.13
CA MET A 1 0.43 -4.89 -22.73
C MET A 1 1.03 -3.67 -22.02
N PHE A 2 2.35 -3.46 -22.13
CA PHE A 2 2.99 -2.36 -21.42
C PHE A 2 3.29 -1.14 -22.28
N THR A 3 2.91 -1.17 -23.55
CA THR A 3 3.07 -0.04 -24.46
C THR A 3 1.86 0.87 -24.30
N ARG A 4 2.04 1.98 -23.59
CA ARG A 4 0.96 2.94 -23.32
C ARG A 4 1.22 4.22 -24.08
N ARG A 5 0.18 4.71 -24.74
CA ARG A 5 0.23 5.96 -25.50
C ARG A 5 -0.62 7.06 -24.85
N GLU A 6 -1.34 6.73 -23.75
CA GLU A 6 -2.12 7.71 -23.04
C GLU A 6 -1.21 8.72 -22.33
N ASN A 7 -1.62 9.98 -22.36
CA ASN A 7 -1.01 10.99 -21.50
C ASN A 7 -1.53 10.83 -20.06
N LEU A 8 -1.04 11.65 -19.13
CA LEU A 8 -1.42 11.54 -17.72
C LEU A 8 -2.94 11.68 -17.53
N LYS A 9 -3.57 12.62 -18.21
CA LYS A 9 -5.00 12.83 -18.09
C LYS A 9 -5.80 11.61 -18.56
N GLN A 10 -5.41 11.04 -19.70
CA GLN A 10 -6.05 9.84 -20.24
C GLN A 10 -5.86 8.64 -19.32
N TYR A 11 -4.64 8.47 -18.77
CA TYR A 11 -4.34 7.40 -17.82
C TYR A 11 -5.26 7.48 -16.61
N MET A 12 -5.42 8.68 -16.05
CA MET A 12 -6.28 8.89 -14.88
C MET A 12 -7.76 8.65 -15.21
N GLN A 13 -8.19 8.97 -16.41
CA GLN A 13 -9.56 8.74 -16.85
C GLN A 13 -9.86 7.26 -17.08
N PHE A 14 -8.91 6.54 -17.67
CA PHE A 14 -9.09 5.12 -17.99
C PHE A 14 -8.88 4.19 -16.80
N TYR A 15 -8.01 4.58 -15.88
CA TYR A 15 -7.62 3.76 -14.72
C TYR A 15 -7.75 4.55 -13.42
N PRO A 16 -8.98 4.93 -13.04
CA PRO A 16 -9.16 5.82 -11.88
C PRO A 16 -8.76 5.17 -10.56
N VAL A 17 -8.96 3.86 -10.38
CA VAL A 17 -8.60 3.21 -9.12
C VAL A 17 -7.08 3.14 -8.96
N VAL A 18 -6.37 2.69 -10.00
CA VAL A 18 -4.89 2.67 -9.99
C VAL A 18 -4.35 4.07 -9.73
N SER A 19 -4.88 5.07 -10.42
CA SER A 19 -4.42 6.46 -10.28
C SER A 19 -4.64 6.97 -8.86
N THR A 20 -5.79 6.67 -8.26
CA THR A 20 -6.11 7.07 -6.90
C THR A 20 -5.17 6.40 -5.90
N LEU A 21 -4.89 5.10 -6.08
CA LEU A 21 -3.98 4.38 -5.20
C LEU A 21 -2.56 4.93 -5.28
N ILE A 22 -2.08 5.23 -6.48
CA ILE A 22 -0.75 5.83 -6.67
C ILE A 22 -0.69 7.19 -5.97
N ALA A 23 -1.68 8.05 -6.21
CA ALA A 23 -1.73 9.37 -5.61
C ALA A 23 -1.78 9.30 -4.08
N LEU A 24 -2.59 8.39 -3.54
CA LEU A 24 -2.73 8.21 -2.11
C LEU A 24 -1.41 7.75 -1.47
N ASN A 25 -0.74 6.78 -2.08
CA ASN A 25 0.53 6.29 -1.56
C ASN A 25 1.60 7.38 -1.58
N ILE A 26 1.68 8.14 -2.66
CA ILE A 26 2.63 9.26 -2.77
C ILE A 26 2.32 10.33 -1.73
N MET A 27 1.05 10.68 -1.55
CA MET A 27 0.64 11.69 -0.57
C MET A 27 1.02 11.26 0.84
N ILE A 28 0.74 10.00 1.20
CA ILE A 28 1.09 9.48 2.52
C ILE A 28 2.60 9.48 2.71
N TYR A 29 3.37 9.10 1.68
CA TYR A 29 4.82 9.16 1.76
C TYR A 29 5.32 10.57 2.02
N VAL A 30 4.78 11.56 1.32
CA VAL A 30 5.13 12.96 1.54
C VAL A 30 4.87 13.37 2.99
N LEU A 31 3.73 12.93 3.55
CA LEU A 31 3.44 13.21 4.96
C LEU A 31 4.45 12.57 5.91
N THR A 32 4.97 11.38 5.57
CA THR A 32 5.93 10.68 6.43
C THR A 32 7.29 11.34 6.47
N ILE A 33 7.67 12.10 5.45
CA ILE A 33 8.97 12.79 5.43
C ILE A 33 8.92 14.18 6.05
N LEU A 34 7.75 14.66 6.43
CA LEU A 34 7.62 15.97 7.11
C LEU A 34 7.93 15.80 8.59
N PRO A 35 8.65 16.79 9.20
CA PRO A 35 8.93 16.73 10.65
C PRO A 35 7.63 16.76 11.45
N ILE A 36 7.60 16.05 12.56
CA ILE A 36 6.46 15.95 13.47
C ILE A 36 5.29 15.17 12.85
N ILE A 37 4.77 15.60 11.69
CA ILE A 37 3.67 14.92 11.00
C ILE A 37 4.07 13.49 10.64
N GLY A 38 5.27 13.29 10.13
CA GLY A 38 5.79 11.97 9.80
C GLY A 38 5.84 11.06 11.03
N ASP A 39 6.26 11.60 12.17
CA ASP A 39 6.32 10.84 13.41
C ASP A 39 4.93 10.35 13.82
N PHE A 40 3.91 11.20 13.72
CA PHE A 40 2.52 10.81 14.00
C PHE A 40 2.03 9.73 13.05
N VAL A 41 2.29 9.88 11.75
CA VAL A 41 1.84 8.91 10.74
C VAL A 41 2.45 7.54 11.04
N PHE A 42 3.75 7.48 11.32
CA PHE A 42 4.40 6.21 11.65
C PHE A 42 3.92 5.66 12.99
N TYR A 43 3.76 6.54 13.99
CA TYR A 43 3.32 6.07 15.31
C TYR A 43 1.96 5.39 15.26
N PHE A 44 0.99 5.97 14.54
CA PHE A 44 -0.35 5.41 14.45
C PHE A 44 -0.51 4.34 13.39
N GLY A 45 0.36 4.33 12.37
CA GLY A 45 0.18 3.47 11.20
C GLY A 45 1.08 2.25 11.13
N LEU A 46 2.23 2.25 11.83
CA LEU A 46 3.17 1.13 11.75
C LEU A 46 2.56 -0.17 12.27
N GLY A 47 2.92 -1.26 11.60
CA GLY A 47 2.57 -2.59 12.06
C GLY A 47 3.33 -2.92 13.34
N SER A 48 2.60 -3.29 14.39
CA SER A 48 3.18 -3.66 15.68
C SER A 48 2.38 -4.84 16.24
N ASN A 49 3.06 -5.97 16.43
CA ASN A 49 2.41 -7.16 16.94
C ASN A 49 1.79 -6.93 18.33
N ALA A 50 2.49 -6.20 19.19
CA ALA A 50 1.98 -5.89 20.51
C ALA A 50 0.69 -5.06 20.46
N LEU A 51 0.69 -4.00 19.65
CA LEU A 51 -0.47 -3.11 19.55
C LEU A 51 -1.62 -3.77 18.80
N ILE A 52 -1.36 -4.58 17.79
CA ILE A 52 -2.39 -5.36 17.10
C ILE A 52 -3.05 -6.31 18.09
N SER A 53 -2.26 -6.99 18.91
CA SER A 53 -2.78 -7.91 19.93
C SER A 53 -3.63 -7.18 20.99
N GLU A 54 -3.40 -5.89 21.21
CA GLU A 54 -4.18 -5.06 22.11
C GLU A 54 -5.45 -4.50 21.47
N GLY A 55 -5.73 -4.83 20.21
CA GLY A 55 -6.94 -4.41 19.52
C GLY A 55 -6.77 -3.29 18.52
N GLU A 56 -5.55 -2.84 18.23
CA GLU A 56 -5.31 -1.81 17.24
C GLU A 56 -5.21 -2.46 15.83
N TRP A 57 -6.32 -2.98 15.36
CA TRP A 57 -6.38 -3.81 14.17
C TRP A 57 -6.17 -3.04 12.86
N TRP A 58 -6.33 -1.70 12.86
CA TRP A 58 -6.02 -0.90 11.67
C TRP A 58 -4.57 -1.06 11.24
N ARG A 59 -3.69 -1.51 12.15
CA ARG A 59 -2.27 -1.74 11.87
C ARG A 59 -1.99 -2.96 10.99
N PHE A 60 -3.03 -3.72 10.63
CA PHE A 60 -2.92 -4.69 9.53
C PHE A 60 -3.01 -4.01 8.16
N VAL A 61 -3.75 -2.91 8.05
CA VAL A 61 -4.03 -2.23 6.79
C VAL A 61 -3.11 -1.04 6.56
N THR A 62 -2.88 -0.22 7.57
CA THR A 62 -2.10 1.02 7.42
C THR A 62 -0.67 0.80 6.94
N PRO A 63 0.06 -0.28 7.30
CA PRO A 63 1.40 -0.51 6.76
C PRO A 63 1.44 -0.67 5.25
N MET A 64 0.32 -1.04 4.61
CA MET A 64 0.25 -1.16 3.15
C MET A 64 0.57 0.15 2.45
N PHE A 65 0.32 1.29 3.09
CA PHE A 65 0.51 2.62 2.54
C PHE A 65 1.77 3.32 3.06
N LEU A 66 2.47 2.72 4.03
CA LEU A 66 3.68 3.30 4.60
C LEU A 66 4.91 2.72 3.91
N HIS A 67 5.78 3.59 3.46
CA HIS A 67 7.01 3.19 2.77
C HIS A 67 8.20 3.78 3.52
N GLY A 68 9.15 2.94 3.91
CA GLY A 68 10.31 3.35 4.69
C GLY A 68 11.38 4.08 3.89
N GLY A 69 11.28 4.12 2.55
CA GLY A 69 12.25 4.80 1.72
C GLY A 69 11.71 5.07 0.33
N LEU A 70 12.36 6.05 -0.34
CA LEU A 70 11.96 6.48 -1.68
C LEU A 70 12.04 5.35 -2.70
N LEU A 71 13.08 4.53 -2.62
CA LEU A 71 13.26 3.43 -3.57
C LEU A 71 12.14 2.40 -3.45
N HIS A 72 11.74 2.08 -2.22
CA HIS A 72 10.62 1.16 -1.96
C HIS A 72 9.33 1.72 -2.54
N LEU A 73 9.06 3.01 -2.31
CA LEU A 73 7.89 3.68 -2.88
C LEU A 73 7.90 3.62 -4.41
N LEU A 74 9.05 3.96 -5.02
CA LEU A 74 9.17 4.00 -6.47
C LEU A 74 8.94 2.63 -7.10
N PHE A 75 9.51 1.56 -6.55
CA PHE A 75 9.29 0.21 -7.05
C PHE A 75 7.83 -0.20 -6.96
N ASN A 76 7.19 0.10 -5.83
CA ASN A 76 5.78 -0.25 -5.65
C ASN A 76 4.88 0.54 -6.60
N MET A 77 5.13 1.84 -6.75
CA MET A 77 4.32 2.68 -7.63
C MET A 77 4.55 2.34 -9.10
N PHE A 78 5.79 2.02 -9.47
CA PHE A 78 6.09 1.60 -10.83
C PHE A 78 5.39 0.29 -11.17
N SER A 79 5.42 -0.68 -10.26
CA SER A 79 4.70 -1.95 -10.43
C SER A 79 3.20 -1.72 -10.57
N LEU A 80 2.64 -0.87 -9.73
CA LEU A 80 1.22 -0.53 -9.77
C LEU A 80 0.87 0.19 -11.07
N TYR A 81 1.73 1.09 -11.53
CA TYR A 81 1.55 1.79 -12.80
C TYR A 81 1.53 0.83 -14.00
N LEU A 82 2.42 -0.17 -14.02
CA LEU A 82 2.51 -1.11 -15.13
C LEU A 82 1.42 -2.17 -15.11
N PHE A 83 1.21 -2.81 -13.96
CA PHE A 83 0.34 -3.98 -13.85
C PHE A 83 -1.08 -3.64 -13.43
N GLY A 84 -1.26 -2.54 -12.68
CA GLY A 84 -2.57 -2.16 -12.18
C GLY A 84 -3.62 -1.96 -13.27
N PRO A 85 -3.33 -1.21 -14.35
CA PRO A 85 -4.32 -1.00 -15.40
C PRO A 85 -4.85 -2.26 -16.04
N GLU A 86 -4.01 -3.27 -16.25
CA GLU A 86 -4.44 -4.55 -16.80
C GLU A 86 -5.45 -5.22 -15.87
N LEU A 87 -5.16 -5.23 -14.57
CA LEU A 87 -6.04 -5.81 -13.58
C LEU A 87 -7.33 -5.00 -13.41
N GLU A 88 -7.24 -3.68 -13.40
CA GLU A 88 -8.41 -2.82 -13.29
C GLU A 88 -9.33 -3.00 -14.50
N LYS A 89 -8.74 -3.08 -15.70
CA LYS A 89 -9.48 -3.27 -16.94
C LYS A 89 -10.16 -4.63 -17.00
N LEU A 90 -9.46 -5.69 -16.62
CA LEU A 90 -9.96 -7.07 -16.71
C LEU A 90 -10.95 -7.39 -15.58
N ALA A 91 -10.64 -6.99 -14.36
CA ALA A 91 -11.43 -7.35 -13.19
C ALA A 91 -12.53 -6.34 -12.85
N GLY A 92 -12.40 -5.08 -13.29
CA GLY A 92 -13.28 -4.00 -12.90
C GLY A 92 -12.80 -3.32 -11.62
N LYS A 93 -13.35 -2.14 -11.33
CA LYS A 93 -12.87 -1.28 -10.25
C LYS A 93 -12.99 -1.91 -8.88
N VAL A 94 -14.16 -2.48 -8.57
CA VAL A 94 -14.42 -3.04 -7.24
C VAL A 94 -13.58 -4.30 -7.00
N ARG A 95 -13.50 -5.18 -7.99
CA ARG A 95 -12.71 -6.40 -7.87
C ARG A 95 -11.21 -6.10 -7.77
N PHE A 96 -10.74 -5.14 -8.56
CA PHE A 96 -9.33 -4.72 -8.48
C PHE A 96 -9.00 -4.18 -7.10
N LEU A 97 -9.85 -3.30 -6.57
CA LEU A 97 -9.64 -2.72 -5.24
C LEU A 97 -9.67 -3.80 -4.16
N THR A 98 -10.58 -4.77 -4.27
CA THR A 98 -10.65 -5.91 -3.36
C THR A 98 -9.37 -6.73 -3.42
N ILE A 99 -8.88 -7.04 -4.62
CA ILE A 99 -7.63 -7.80 -4.80
C ILE A 99 -6.45 -7.05 -4.17
N TYR A 100 -6.38 -5.73 -4.40
CA TYR A 100 -5.32 -4.90 -3.87
C TYR A 100 -5.27 -4.96 -2.33
N PHE A 101 -6.40 -4.74 -1.68
CA PHE A 101 -6.47 -4.75 -0.22
C PHE A 101 -6.29 -6.16 0.36
N MET A 102 -6.84 -7.17 -0.28
CA MET A 102 -6.68 -8.55 0.20
C MET A 102 -5.23 -9.01 0.10
N ALA A 103 -4.54 -8.67 -0.99
CA ALA A 103 -3.13 -9.00 -1.14
C ALA A 103 -2.27 -8.30 -0.08
N GLY A 104 -2.53 -7.01 0.17
CA GLY A 104 -1.81 -6.26 1.20
C GLY A 104 -2.10 -6.78 2.59
N LEU A 105 -3.37 -7.06 2.90
CA LEU A 105 -3.76 -7.61 4.19
C LEU A 105 -3.13 -8.98 4.43
N PHE A 106 -3.12 -9.83 3.40
CA PHE A 106 -2.45 -11.13 3.51
C PHE A 106 -0.96 -10.96 3.83
N GLY A 107 -0.29 -10.03 3.15
CA GLY A 107 1.12 -9.74 3.41
C GLY A 107 1.38 -9.29 4.84
N THR A 108 0.55 -8.37 5.36
CA THR A 108 0.71 -7.89 6.74
C THR A 108 0.38 -8.98 7.76
N MET A 109 -0.60 -9.85 7.48
CA MET A 109 -0.92 -10.98 8.35
C MET A 109 0.21 -12.00 8.40
N VAL A 110 0.81 -12.33 7.25
CA VAL A 110 1.96 -13.24 7.20
C VAL A 110 3.12 -12.64 7.99
N THR A 111 3.40 -11.37 7.82
CA THR A 111 4.46 -10.69 8.58
C THR A 111 4.17 -10.74 10.07
N PHE A 112 2.93 -10.50 10.49
CA PHE A 112 2.53 -10.60 11.89
C PHE A 112 2.80 -11.99 12.46
N LEU A 113 2.39 -13.04 11.74
CA LEU A 113 2.58 -14.41 12.21
C LEU A 113 4.06 -14.80 12.27
N LEU A 114 4.84 -14.42 11.26
CA LEU A 114 6.28 -14.74 11.23
C LEU A 114 7.03 -14.04 12.35
N GLN A 115 6.71 -12.78 12.62
CA GLN A 115 7.33 -12.05 13.73
C GLN A 115 6.93 -12.64 15.06
N ASP A 116 5.67 -13.01 15.21
CA ASP A 116 5.20 -13.65 16.44
C ASP A 116 5.94 -14.95 16.71
N LEU A 117 6.09 -15.81 15.69
CA LEU A 117 6.82 -17.04 15.81
C LEU A 117 8.30 -16.80 16.10
N ALA A 118 8.94 -15.82 15.44
CA ALA A 118 10.35 -15.53 15.57
C ALA A 118 10.70 -14.97 16.96
N TYR A 119 9.84 -14.11 17.51
CA TYR A 119 10.15 -13.40 18.75
C TYR A 119 9.55 -14.02 19.99
N ASN A 120 8.51 -14.83 19.86
CA ASN A 120 7.81 -15.42 21.00
C ASN A 120 8.17 -16.90 21.23
N HIS A 121 8.84 -17.55 20.29
CA HIS A 121 9.18 -18.97 20.37
C HIS A 121 10.66 -19.26 20.22
N VAL A 122 11.47 -18.23 20.32
CA VAL A 122 12.94 -18.37 20.26
C VAL A 122 13.53 -18.45 21.65
#